data_0bfb5dd470ceb0da4226b126fe730fd8
#
_entry.id   0bfb5dd470ceb0da4226b126fe730fd8
#
_cell.length_a   1.000
_cell.length_b   1.000
_cell.length_c   1.000
_cell.angle_alpha   90.00
_cell.angle_beta   90.00
_cell.angle_gamma   90.00
#
_symmetry.space_group_name_H-M   'P 1'
#
loop_
_entity.id
_entity.type
_entity.pdbx_description
1 polymer ?
#
loop_
_entity_poly.entity_id
_entity_poly.type
_entity_poly.pdbx_seq_one_letter_code
_entity_poly.pdbx_strand_id
1 'polypeptide(L)'
;MRKSENTRSRRTAVRAGCAIALTGVCAGLVPGAVQGEEKKLLIGIVELQLTNPFFDSLKKSAIDTAKKSRLDVMTAEANTAGDSATQITAIENMINRGVKGITLDPANATALVPIVKKARDAGIVVVTTNTSLAPMTAADAAYETDNLQAGVLIGQWAKATMGSKPAHIAMLDYDLSDKTSKARHDGFLKGFGIAEGDPQIAGSALNMGNAETGQTAMENLLSAHPDINVIYTINEPAAQGAFFAIKKAKRDVLVTSIDGSCSGVRSIADGTIGATVMQFPIRMGEMAVEAVIRAVEHDVKPSGFHNTGTVLITDHPVAGVDSKDSKWGLENCWGK
;
A
#
# COMPACT_ATOMS: atom_id res chain seq x y z
N MET A 1 49.83 -17.49 80.82
CA MET A 1 49.46 -17.93 82.22
C MET A 1 48.31 -18.95 82.03
N ARG A 2 48.62 -20.14 82.40
CA ARG A 2 47.94 -21.18 83.17
C ARG A 2 46.59 -21.63 82.61
N LYS A 3 46.47 -22.81 82.02
CA LYS A 3 46.26 -24.11 82.75
C LYS A 3 44.77 -24.27 83.06
N SER A 4 44.06 -25.32 82.90
CA SER A 4 44.38 -26.79 82.87
C SER A 4 43.09 -27.57 82.54
N GLU A 5 43.11 -28.62 81.76
CA GLU A 5 42.97 -29.96 82.27
C GLU A 5 41.74 -30.25 83.14
N ASN A 6 40.87 -31.17 82.97
CA ASN A 6 41.13 -32.64 83.04
C ASN A 6 39.80 -33.40 82.79
N THR A 7 39.82 -34.40 81.98
CA THR A 7 39.80 -35.83 82.21
C THR A 7 38.50 -36.51 82.64
N ARG A 8 38.23 -37.58 81.89
CA ARG A 8 37.67 -38.93 82.19
C ARG A 8 36.25 -39.04 82.73
N SER A 9 35.44 -40.01 82.31
CA SER A 9 35.67 -41.43 82.15
C SER A 9 34.36 -42.16 81.73
N ARG A 10 34.47 -43.06 80.82
CA ARG A 10 33.82 -44.36 80.70
C ARG A 10 32.42 -44.60 81.31
N ARG A 11 31.51 -45.13 80.56
CA ARG A 11 31.10 -46.57 80.56
C ARG A 11 29.95 -46.86 79.60
N THR A 12 30.14 -47.93 78.91
CA THR A 12 29.35 -48.80 78.09
C THR A 12 27.96 -49.12 78.67
N ALA A 13 26.95 -49.14 77.81
CA ALA A 13 25.87 -50.12 77.85
C ALA A 13 25.16 -50.21 76.52
N VAL A 14 25.17 -51.35 75.96
CA VAL A 14 24.44 -51.85 74.78
C VAL A 14 22.95 -51.98 75.14
N ARG A 15 22.04 -51.59 74.26
CA ARG A 15 20.78 -52.33 73.98
C ARG A 15 20.18 -51.89 72.66
N ALA A 16 19.82 -52.93 71.94
CA ALA A 16 19.15 -52.91 70.60
C ALA A 16 17.74 -52.29 70.63
N GLY A 17 17.33 -51.78 69.47
CA GLY A 17 15.92 -51.53 69.29
C GLY A 17 15.59 -50.70 68.01
N CYS A 18 15.06 -51.38 67.04
CA CYS A 18 14.21 -50.95 65.93
C CYS A 18 14.62 -49.81 65.02
N ALA A 19 15.05 -50.17 63.84
CA ALA A 19 15.09 -49.32 62.66
C ALA A 19 13.66 -49.03 62.19
N ILE A 20 13.29 -47.73 62.20
CA ILE A 20 12.17 -47.21 61.40
C ILE A 20 12.81 -46.41 60.28
N ALA A 21 12.78 -46.97 59.08
CA ALA A 21 13.18 -46.26 57.88
C ALA A 21 12.10 -45.24 57.50
N LEU A 22 12.33 -43.93 57.78
CA LEU A 22 11.61 -42.83 57.16
C LEU A 22 12.26 -42.55 55.80
N THR A 23 11.63 -43.07 54.72
CA THR A 23 11.88 -42.61 53.35
C THR A 23 11.38 -41.19 53.20
N GLY A 24 12.26 -40.23 53.35
CA GLY A 24 12.02 -38.83 53.01
C GLY A 24 11.95 -38.72 51.47
N VAL A 25 10.74 -38.58 50.94
CA VAL A 25 10.52 -38.14 49.54
C VAL A 25 10.95 -36.70 49.44
N CYS A 26 12.18 -36.48 48.98
CA CYS A 26 12.57 -35.14 48.46
C CYS A 26 11.78 -34.93 47.16
N ALA A 27 10.62 -34.25 47.25
CA ALA A 27 9.96 -33.68 46.12
C ALA A 27 10.88 -32.59 45.58
N GLY A 28 11.69 -32.93 44.56
CA GLY A 28 12.45 -31.95 43.78
C GLY A 28 11.47 -30.97 43.13
N LEU A 29 11.41 -29.76 43.64
CA LEU A 29 10.87 -28.61 42.93
C LEU A 29 11.70 -28.42 41.66
N VAL A 30 11.23 -28.98 40.53
CA VAL A 30 11.70 -28.61 39.20
C VAL A 30 11.26 -27.15 39.04
N PRO A 31 12.18 -26.19 38.91
CA PRO A 31 11.75 -24.84 38.54
C PRO A 31 11.10 -24.97 37.16
N GLY A 32 9.76 -24.78 37.12
CA GLY A 32 9.05 -24.65 35.87
C GLY A 32 9.73 -23.54 35.09
N ALA A 33 10.33 -23.88 33.98
CA ALA A 33 10.81 -22.90 33.05
C ALA A 33 9.59 -22.03 32.69
N VAL A 34 9.53 -20.83 33.25
CA VAL A 34 8.65 -19.78 32.77
C VAL A 34 9.10 -19.55 31.35
N GLN A 35 8.40 -20.18 30.42
CA GLN A 35 8.55 -19.88 29.00
C GLN A 35 8.13 -18.42 28.88
N GLY A 36 9.12 -17.51 28.87
CA GLY A 36 8.88 -16.10 28.61
C GLY A 36 8.18 -16.06 27.26
N GLU A 37 6.98 -15.52 27.24
CA GLU A 37 6.25 -15.25 26.00
C GLU A 37 7.20 -14.42 25.12
N GLU A 38 7.65 -15.00 24.02
CA GLU A 38 8.56 -14.35 23.09
C GLU A 38 7.84 -13.09 22.60
N LYS A 39 8.34 -11.93 23.02
CA LYS A 39 7.69 -10.64 22.73
C LYS A 39 7.67 -10.46 21.22
N LYS A 40 6.51 -10.63 20.62
CA LYS A 40 6.34 -10.45 19.18
C LYS A 40 6.84 -9.08 18.75
N LEU A 41 7.48 -9.03 17.60
CA LEU A 41 7.89 -7.78 16.99
C LEU A 41 6.65 -6.96 16.61
N LEU A 42 6.66 -5.67 16.96
CA LEU A 42 5.58 -4.75 16.66
C LEU A 42 5.96 -3.87 15.47
N ILE A 43 5.09 -3.78 14.46
CA ILE A 43 5.22 -2.87 13.32
C ILE A 43 4.04 -1.92 13.22
N GLY A 44 4.25 -0.78 12.56
CA GLY A 44 3.22 0.19 12.22
C GLY A 44 2.77 0.03 10.77
N ILE A 45 1.47 0.16 10.51
CA ILE A 45 0.89 0.27 9.18
C ILE A 45 0.04 1.55 9.17
N VAL A 46 0.50 2.55 8.41
CA VAL A 46 -0.11 3.88 8.32
C VAL A 46 -0.55 4.10 6.87
N GLU A 47 -1.86 4.11 6.66
CA GLU A 47 -2.44 4.11 5.32
C GLU A 47 -3.39 5.30 5.11
N LEU A 48 -3.75 5.53 3.86
CA LEU A 48 -4.89 6.35 3.50
C LEU A 48 -6.15 5.48 3.48
N GLN A 49 -7.28 6.07 3.90
CA GLN A 49 -8.60 5.47 3.79
C GLN A 49 -9.47 6.36 2.90
N LEU A 50 -9.39 6.14 1.61
CA LEU A 50 -10.20 6.84 0.60
C LEU A 50 -11.25 5.89 0.02
N THR A 51 -12.18 6.42 -0.75
CA THR A 51 -13.31 5.66 -1.31
C THR A 51 -12.92 4.62 -2.37
N ASN A 52 -11.70 4.73 -2.93
CA ASN A 52 -11.19 3.76 -3.89
C ASN A 52 -10.80 2.46 -3.16
N PRO A 53 -11.31 1.27 -3.56
CA PRO A 53 -10.99 -0.01 -2.91
C PRO A 53 -9.51 -0.41 -3.00
N PHE A 54 -8.69 0.34 -3.73
CA PHE A 54 -7.24 0.22 -3.76
C PHE A 54 -6.64 0.28 -2.35
N PHE A 55 -7.05 1.27 -1.55
CA PHE A 55 -6.50 1.50 -0.22
C PHE A 55 -6.86 0.38 0.76
N ASP A 56 -8.09 -0.13 0.70
CA ASP A 56 -8.49 -1.30 1.51
C ASP A 56 -7.71 -2.56 1.13
N SER A 57 -7.46 -2.77 -0.16
CA SER A 57 -6.70 -3.93 -0.66
C SER A 57 -5.24 -3.86 -0.22
N LEU A 58 -4.62 -2.68 -0.29
CA LEU A 58 -3.26 -2.40 0.17
C LEU A 58 -3.13 -2.65 1.68
N LYS A 59 -3.94 -1.97 2.48
CA LYS A 59 -3.96 -2.10 3.94
C LYS A 59 -4.18 -3.53 4.39
N LYS A 60 -5.19 -4.19 3.84
CA LYS A 60 -5.51 -5.58 4.20
C LYS A 60 -4.35 -6.52 3.91
N SER A 61 -3.72 -6.41 2.75
CA SER A 61 -2.58 -7.26 2.39
C SER A 61 -1.39 -7.03 3.32
N ALA A 62 -1.09 -5.78 3.68
CA ALA A 62 -0.03 -5.46 4.63
C ALA A 62 -0.31 -6.07 6.02
N ILE A 63 -1.53 -5.93 6.54
CA ILE A 63 -1.93 -6.52 7.81
C ILE A 63 -1.86 -8.06 7.77
N ASP A 64 -2.39 -8.67 6.71
CA ASP A 64 -2.42 -10.13 6.58
C ASP A 64 -0.99 -10.70 6.48
N THR A 65 -0.08 -10.03 5.77
CA THR A 65 1.33 -10.43 5.65
C THR A 65 2.05 -10.33 7.00
N ALA A 66 1.84 -9.24 7.74
CA ALA A 66 2.39 -9.10 9.09
C ALA A 66 1.90 -10.20 10.04
N LYS A 67 0.60 -10.49 10.03
CA LYS A 67 0.00 -11.55 10.85
C LYS A 67 0.50 -12.95 10.48
N LYS A 68 0.64 -13.26 9.19
CA LYS A 68 1.23 -14.53 8.71
C LYS A 68 2.65 -14.73 9.25
N SER A 69 3.40 -13.64 9.37
CA SER A 69 4.76 -13.60 9.93
C SER A 69 4.77 -13.47 11.46
N ARG A 70 3.63 -13.63 12.15
CA ARG A 70 3.47 -13.57 13.61
C ARG A 70 3.88 -12.23 14.24
N LEU A 71 3.83 -11.13 13.49
CA LEU A 71 4.08 -9.78 14.00
C LEU A 71 2.82 -9.22 14.66
N ASP A 72 3.01 -8.39 15.68
CA ASP A 72 1.96 -7.51 16.18
C ASP A 72 1.91 -6.24 15.34
N VAL A 73 0.72 -5.67 15.16
CA VAL A 73 0.48 -4.56 14.26
C VAL A 73 -0.21 -3.41 14.98
N MET A 74 0.30 -2.20 14.81
CA MET A 74 -0.41 -0.95 15.07
C MET A 74 -0.86 -0.36 13.74
N THR A 75 -2.16 -0.09 13.59
CA THR A 75 -2.71 0.55 12.38
C THR A 75 -3.14 1.98 12.65
N ALA A 76 -2.98 2.84 11.66
CA ALA A 76 -3.55 4.19 11.66
C ALA A 76 -3.95 4.56 10.23
N GLU A 77 -4.98 5.40 10.10
CA GLU A 77 -5.56 5.80 8.83
C GLU A 77 -5.80 7.31 8.80
N ALA A 78 -5.44 7.94 7.68
CA ALA A 78 -5.88 9.29 7.36
C ALA A 78 -7.05 9.21 6.37
N ASN A 79 -8.16 9.86 6.68
CA ASN A 79 -9.41 9.72 5.92
C ASN A 79 -9.51 10.70 4.74
N THR A 80 -8.53 11.57 4.58
CA THR A 80 -8.45 12.50 3.46
C THR A 80 -7.02 12.63 2.97
N ALA A 81 -6.86 12.81 1.68
CA ALA A 81 -5.59 13.26 1.11
C ALA A 81 -5.21 14.62 1.75
N GLY A 82 -3.93 14.77 2.12
CA GLY A 82 -3.45 15.97 2.81
C GLY A 82 -3.57 15.95 4.34
N ASP A 83 -4.27 14.99 4.96
CA ASP A 83 -4.35 14.86 6.43
C ASP A 83 -3.05 14.30 7.03
N SER A 84 -2.01 15.11 6.93
CA SER A 84 -0.70 14.77 7.50
C SER A 84 -0.70 14.81 9.03
N ALA A 85 -1.57 15.59 9.66
CA ALA A 85 -1.59 15.74 11.11
C ALA A 85 -1.95 14.42 11.81
N THR A 86 -2.95 13.71 11.29
CA THR A 86 -3.34 12.38 11.79
C THR A 86 -2.18 11.39 11.64
N GLN A 87 -1.50 11.36 10.48
CA GLN A 87 -0.37 10.45 10.27
C GLN A 87 0.84 10.81 11.13
N ILE A 88 1.16 12.10 11.32
CA ILE A 88 2.22 12.54 12.21
C ILE A 88 1.98 12.05 13.65
N THR A 89 0.76 12.27 14.17
CA THR A 89 0.38 11.81 15.51
C THR A 89 0.48 10.29 15.64
N ALA A 90 0.04 9.57 14.62
CA ALA A 90 0.13 8.10 14.59
C ALA A 90 1.59 7.61 14.63
N ILE A 91 2.46 8.20 13.81
CA ILE A 91 3.88 7.84 13.76
C ILE A 91 4.57 8.19 15.11
N GLU A 92 4.25 9.32 15.73
CA GLU A 92 4.76 9.64 17.07
C GLU A 92 4.36 8.59 18.12
N ASN A 93 3.11 8.16 18.11
CA ASN A 93 2.64 7.09 18.99
C ASN A 93 3.37 5.77 18.71
N MET A 94 3.61 5.44 17.45
CA MET A 94 4.37 4.24 17.05
C MET A 94 5.83 4.30 17.53
N ILE A 95 6.50 5.46 17.41
CA ILE A 95 7.84 5.69 17.95
C ILE A 95 7.85 5.43 19.46
N ASN A 96 6.91 6.02 20.20
CA ASN A 96 6.79 5.88 21.65
C ASN A 96 6.49 4.43 22.08
N ARG A 97 5.79 3.66 21.27
CA ARG A 97 5.49 2.24 21.50
C ARG A 97 6.64 1.31 21.12
N GLY A 98 7.68 1.84 20.47
CA GLY A 98 8.87 1.10 20.10
C GLY A 98 8.65 0.11 18.96
N VAL A 99 7.82 0.47 17.97
CA VAL A 99 7.69 -0.32 16.72
C VAL A 99 9.06 -0.47 16.07
N LYS A 100 9.26 -1.55 15.32
CA LYS A 100 10.53 -1.84 14.66
C LYS A 100 10.56 -1.41 13.20
N GLY A 101 9.40 -1.27 12.59
CA GLY A 101 9.26 -0.79 11.23
C GLY A 101 7.88 -0.18 10.99
N ILE A 102 7.77 0.62 9.96
CA ILE A 102 6.54 1.29 9.54
C ILE A 102 6.40 1.16 8.03
N THR A 103 5.23 0.71 7.56
CA THR A 103 4.78 0.95 6.19
C THR A 103 3.90 2.19 6.18
N LEU A 104 4.11 3.08 5.23
CA LEU A 104 3.46 4.39 5.18
C LEU A 104 2.97 4.70 3.77
N ASP A 105 1.67 4.89 3.60
CA ASP A 105 1.11 5.58 2.44
C ASP A 105 0.93 7.06 2.80
N PRO A 106 1.83 7.96 2.34
CA PRO A 106 1.88 9.32 2.85
C PRO A 106 0.73 10.19 2.30
N ALA A 107 -0.03 10.80 3.19
CA ALA A 107 -1.06 11.78 2.85
C ALA A 107 -0.49 13.05 2.19
N ASN A 108 0.79 13.34 2.43
CA ASN A 108 1.52 14.41 1.78
C ASN A 108 3.02 14.09 1.74
N ALA A 109 3.61 14.17 0.56
CA ALA A 109 4.98 13.73 0.30
C ALA A 109 6.06 14.53 1.05
N THR A 110 5.80 15.79 1.43
CA THR A 110 6.78 16.67 2.07
C THR A 110 6.51 16.88 3.56
N ALA A 111 5.25 17.01 3.94
CA ALA A 111 4.87 17.31 5.33
C ALA A 111 5.27 16.19 6.32
N LEU A 112 5.38 14.95 5.85
CA LEU A 112 5.73 13.79 6.68
C LEU A 112 7.23 13.56 6.81
N VAL A 113 8.07 14.24 6.03
CA VAL A 113 9.54 14.07 6.07
C VAL A 113 10.13 14.25 7.45
N PRO A 114 9.77 15.30 8.26
CA PRO A 114 10.36 15.48 9.58
C PRO A 114 10.04 14.33 10.55
N ILE A 115 8.79 13.83 10.55
CA ILE A 115 8.39 12.75 11.47
C ILE A 115 8.98 11.40 11.04
N VAL A 116 9.10 11.15 9.73
CA VAL A 116 9.77 9.95 9.21
C VAL A 116 11.27 9.99 9.56
N LYS A 117 11.91 11.16 9.45
CA LYS A 117 13.30 11.31 9.93
C LYS A 117 13.43 10.97 11.42
N LYS A 118 12.52 11.48 12.27
CA LYS A 118 12.49 11.17 13.71
C LYS A 118 12.34 9.67 13.98
N ALA A 119 11.48 8.97 13.21
CA ALA A 119 11.33 7.52 13.31
C ALA A 119 12.61 6.78 12.94
N ARG A 120 13.24 7.15 11.81
CA ARG A 120 14.51 6.54 11.35
C ARG A 120 15.67 6.82 12.30
N ASP A 121 15.77 8.02 12.86
CA ASP A 121 16.78 8.37 13.90
C ASP A 121 16.57 7.52 15.17
N ALA A 122 15.35 7.07 15.46
CA ALA A 122 15.05 6.14 16.54
C ALA A 122 15.31 4.65 16.17
N GLY A 123 15.90 4.38 15.01
CA GLY A 123 16.21 3.03 14.53
C GLY A 123 15.02 2.26 13.94
N ILE A 124 13.94 2.94 13.60
CA ILE A 124 12.74 2.35 12.98
C ILE A 124 12.93 2.37 11.46
N VAL A 125 12.76 1.21 10.82
CA VAL A 125 12.74 1.11 9.36
C VAL A 125 11.44 1.69 8.83
N VAL A 126 11.51 2.64 7.88
CA VAL A 126 10.32 3.25 7.28
C VAL A 126 10.34 3.06 5.78
N VAL A 127 9.34 2.36 5.26
CA VAL A 127 9.13 2.19 3.81
C VAL A 127 7.82 2.84 3.41
N THR A 128 7.78 3.44 2.22
CA THR A 128 6.53 3.99 1.68
C THR A 128 5.86 3.04 0.70
N THR A 129 4.54 3.14 0.62
CA THR A 129 3.67 2.45 -0.33
C THR A 129 2.90 3.47 -1.15
N ASN A 130 2.45 3.09 -2.35
CA ASN A 130 1.61 3.90 -3.25
C ASN A 130 2.26 5.22 -3.71
N THR A 131 2.71 6.06 -2.81
CA THR A 131 3.39 7.33 -3.08
C THR A 131 4.66 7.45 -2.23
N SER A 132 5.77 7.93 -2.81
CA SER A 132 7.01 8.20 -2.07
C SER A 132 7.01 9.60 -1.46
N LEU A 133 7.84 9.76 -0.42
CA LEU A 133 8.20 11.08 0.10
C LEU A 133 9.02 11.89 -0.91
N ALA A 134 9.08 13.18 -0.71
CA ALA A 134 9.93 14.11 -1.46
C ALA A 134 10.93 14.83 -0.51
N PRO A 135 12.22 14.45 -0.55
CA PRO A 135 12.83 13.46 -1.45
C PRO A 135 12.49 12.00 -1.08
N MET A 136 12.49 11.09 -2.05
CA MET A 136 12.23 9.66 -1.83
C MET A 136 13.18 9.04 -0.78
N THR A 137 14.43 9.51 -0.71
CA THR A 137 15.45 9.10 0.26
C THR A 137 15.11 9.46 1.72
N ALA A 138 14.04 10.22 1.97
CA ALA A 138 13.55 10.47 3.31
C ALA A 138 13.01 9.20 3.99
N ALA A 139 12.49 8.24 3.23
CA ALA A 139 12.23 6.87 3.68
C ALA A 139 13.38 5.92 3.30
N ASP A 140 13.35 4.67 3.77
CA ASP A 140 14.36 3.68 3.45
C ASP A 140 14.15 3.10 2.05
N ALA A 141 12.89 2.83 1.67
CA ALA A 141 12.52 2.40 0.32
C ALA A 141 11.08 2.84 -0.02
N ALA A 142 10.73 2.76 -1.30
CA ALA A 142 9.39 3.03 -1.81
C ALA A 142 8.89 1.84 -2.67
N TYR A 143 7.67 1.40 -2.41
CA TYR A 143 6.98 0.32 -3.12
C TYR A 143 5.76 0.92 -3.82
N GLU A 144 5.86 1.13 -5.12
CA GLU A 144 4.88 1.90 -5.89
C GLU A 144 4.60 1.24 -7.24
N THR A 145 3.51 1.64 -7.85
CA THR A 145 3.26 1.47 -9.29
C THR A 145 4.19 2.43 -10.05
N ASP A 146 4.74 2.01 -11.19
CA ASP A 146 5.31 2.95 -12.16
C ASP A 146 4.16 3.73 -12.83
N ASN A 147 3.78 4.84 -12.19
CA ASN A 147 2.64 5.65 -12.62
C ASN A 147 2.88 6.34 -13.96
N LEU A 148 4.13 6.69 -14.28
CA LEU A 148 4.46 7.22 -15.61
C LEU A 148 4.23 6.16 -16.68
N GLN A 149 4.72 4.93 -16.44
CA GLN A 149 4.53 3.82 -17.37
C GLN A 149 3.05 3.43 -17.50
N ALA A 150 2.29 3.49 -16.41
CA ALA A 150 0.84 3.27 -16.46
C ALA A 150 0.14 4.27 -17.40
N GLY A 151 0.47 5.55 -17.25
CA GLY A 151 0.00 6.59 -18.17
C GLY A 151 0.42 6.34 -19.62
N VAL A 152 1.69 5.98 -19.85
CA VAL A 152 2.21 5.68 -21.21
C VAL A 152 1.43 4.53 -21.85
N LEU A 153 1.20 3.44 -21.15
CA LEU A 153 0.47 2.28 -21.68
C LEU A 153 -0.96 2.65 -22.10
N ILE A 154 -1.69 3.36 -21.26
CA ILE A 154 -3.07 3.74 -21.57
C ILE A 154 -3.16 4.77 -22.69
N GLY A 155 -2.21 5.71 -22.75
CA GLY A 155 -2.10 6.70 -23.83
C GLY A 155 -1.77 6.04 -25.18
N GLN A 156 -0.84 5.11 -25.21
CA GLN A 156 -0.47 4.34 -26.42
C GLN A 156 -1.66 3.53 -26.96
N TRP A 157 -2.38 2.85 -26.04
CA TRP A 157 -3.55 2.11 -26.42
C TRP A 157 -4.65 3.02 -26.97
N ALA A 158 -4.94 4.15 -26.31
CA ALA A 158 -5.93 5.12 -26.77
C ALA A 158 -5.58 5.68 -28.15
N LYS A 159 -4.33 6.08 -28.37
CA LYS A 159 -3.85 6.55 -29.68
C LYS A 159 -4.02 5.52 -30.78
N ALA A 160 -3.61 4.28 -30.52
CA ALA A 160 -3.73 3.20 -31.49
C ALA A 160 -5.20 2.86 -31.80
N THR A 161 -6.08 2.89 -30.79
CA THR A 161 -7.53 2.66 -30.95
C THR A 161 -8.19 3.76 -31.76
N MET A 162 -7.77 5.02 -31.57
CA MET A 162 -8.26 6.14 -32.39
C MET A 162 -7.81 6.03 -33.85
N GLY A 163 -6.65 5.46 -34.11
CA GLY A 163 -6.10 5.30 -35.46
C GLY A 163 -5.92 6.66 -36.15
N SER A 164 -6.59 6.85 -37.31
CA SER A 164 -6.58 8.12 -38.08
C SER A 164 -7.72 9.07 -37.72
N LYS A 165 -8.62 8.71 -36.80
CA LYS A 165 -9.71 9.60 -36.36
C LYS A 165 -9.13 10.78 -35.57
N PRO A 166 -9.57 12.03 -35.84
CA PRO A 166 -9.22 13.16 -34.98
C PRO A 166 -9.61 12.89 -33.53
N ALA A 167 -8.71 13.14 -32.61
CA ALA A 167 -8.98 12.98 -31.19
C ALA A 167 -9.37 14.34 -30.58
N HIS A 168 -10.42 14.36 -29.78
CA HIS A 168 -10.85 15.47 -28.93
C HIS A 168 -10.91 14.96 -27.51
N ILE A 169 -9.84 15.21 -26.76
CA ILE A 169 -9.52 14.52 -25.50
C ILE A 169 -10.04 15.32 -24.32
N ALA A 170 -10.79 14.70 -23.44
CA ALA A 170 -11.06 15.19 -22.09
C ALA A 170 -10.03 14.62 -21.11
N MET A 171 -9.42 15.47 -20.28
CA MET A 171 -8.52 15.06 -19.21
C MET A 171 -9.23 15.19 -17.86
N LEU A 172 -9.52 14.06 -17.20
CA LEU A 172 -10.08 14.04 -15.84
C LEU A 172 -8.99 13.65 -14.86
N ASP A 173 -8.32 14.68 -14.37
CA ASP A 173 -7.20 14.57 -13.44
C ASP A 173 -7.67 14.66 -11.98
N TYR A 174 -6.82 14.20 -11.07
CA TYR A 174 -6.83 14.60 -9.67
C TYR A 174 -5.99 15.87 -9.53
N ASP A 175 -5.47 16.18 -8.36
CA ASP A 175 -4.55 17.29 -8.17
C ASP A 175 -3.19 17.03 -8.85
N LEU A 176 -2.82 17.83 -9.84
CA LEU A 176 -1.53 17.69 -10.55
C LEU A 176 -0.31 18.13 -9.71
N SER A 177 -0.52 18.67 -8.51
CA SER A 177 0.56 18.82 -7.52
C SER A 177 0.88 17.49 -6.82
N ASP A 178 -0.02 16.52 -6.88
CA ASP A 178 0.24 15.14 -6.46
C ASP A 178 1.12 14.41 -7.48
N LYS A 179 2.17 13.75 -6.97
CA LYS A 179 3.18 13.09 -7.80
C LYS A 179 2.59 11.97 -8.67
N THR A 180 1.67 11.19 -8.11
CA THR A 180 1.02 10.06 -8.80
C THR A 180 0.13 10.57 -9.93
N SER A 181 -0.71 11.57 -9.65
CA SER A 181 -1.55 12.22 -10.65
C SER A 181 -0.75 12.79 -11.81
N LYS A 182 0.28 13.57 -11.47
CA LYS A 182 1.13 14.18 -12.51
C LYS A 182 1.84 13.13 -13.36
N ALA A 183 2.35 12.07 -12.76
CA ALA A 183 3.03 11.01 -13.49
C ALA A 183 2.09 10.27 -14.46
N ARG A 184 0.86 9.97 -14.04
CA ARG A 184 -0.15 9.34 -14.91
C ARG A 184 -0.57 10.26 -16.05
N HIS A 185 -0.82 11.55 -15.75
CA HIS A 185 -1.13 12.59 -16.73
C HIS A 185 -0.02 12.72 -17.78
N ASP A 186 1.22 12.98 -17.33
CA ASP A 186 2.37 13.14 -18.22
C ASP A 186 2.61 11.86 -19.06
N GLY A 187 2.41 10.70 -18.43
CA GLY A 187 2.47 9.40 -19.08
C GLY A 187 1.44 9.26 -20.20
N PHE A 188 0.18 9.63 -19.93
CA PHE A 188 -0.88 9.59 -20.96
C PHE A 188 -0.53 10.48 -22.14
N LEU A 189 -0.15 11.74 -21.92
CA LEU A 189 0.25 12.64 -22.98
C LEU A 189 1.39 12.08 -23.81
N LYS A 190 2.44 11.58 -23.15
CA LYS A 190 3.58 10.95 -23.80
C LYS A 190 3.19 9.71 -24.60
N GLY A 191 2.36 8.84 -24.04
CA GLY A 191 1.89 7.62 -24.71
C GLY A 191 1.00 7.91 -25.89
N PHE A 192 0.13 8.92 -25.79
CA PHE A 192 -0.72 9.39 -26.90
C PHE A 192 0.09 10.13 -27.98
N GLY A 193 1.29 10.62 -27.65
CA GLY A 193 2.17 11.31 -28.57
C GLY A 193 1.86 12.80 -28.73
N ILE A 194 1.36 13.44 -27.66
CA ILE A 194 1.02 14.85 -27.58
C ILE A 194 1.73 15.52 -26.39
N ALA A 195 1.70 16.83 -26.31
CA ALA A 195 2.21 17.60 -25.20
C ALA A 195 1.08 18.36 -24.48
N GLU A 196 1.39 18.90 -23.32
CA GLU A 196 0.50 19.81 -22.61
C GLU A 196 0.11 21.00 -23.50
N GLY A 197 -1.19 21.34 -23.54
CA GLY A 197 -1.73 22.40 -24.41
C GLY A 197 -1.87 22.03 -25.88
N ASP A 198 -1.71 20.76 -26.25
CA ASP A 198 -1.97 20.28 -27.62
C ASP A 198 -3.44 20.53 -28.00
N PRO A 199 -3.74 21.01 -29.25
CA PRO A 199 -5.12 21.28 -29.70
C PRO A 199 -6.06 20.07 -29.63
N GLN A 200 -5.55 18.85 -29.56
CA GLN A 200 -6.37 17.65 -29.35
C GLN A 200 -6.94 17.55 -27.92
N ILE A 201 -6.38 18.28 -26.96
CA ILE A 201 -6.95 18.39 -25.61
C ILE A 201 -8.09 19.40 -25.65
N ALA A 202 -9.33 18.89 -25.75
CA ALA A 202 -10.53 19.72 -25.81
C ALA A 202 -10.79 20.43 -24.47
N GLY A 203 -10.48 19.77 -23.36
CA GLY A 203 -10.60 20.35 -22.02
C GLY A 203 -10.08 19.47 -20.92
N SER A 204 -9.79 20.09 -19.78
CA SER A 204 -9.33 19.41 -18.58
C SER A 204 -10.19 19.79 -17.38
N ALA A 205 -10.41 18.84 -16.46
CA ALA A 205 -11.11 19.10 -15.21
C ALA A 205 -10.45 18.31 -14.08
N LEU A 206 -10.34 18.97 -12.93
CA LEU A 206 -9.96 18.27 -11.70
C LEU A 206 -11.18 17.58 -11.10
N ASN A 207 -10.99 16.42 -10.56
CA ASN A 207 -11.99 15.67 -9.82
C ASN A 207 -11.36 15.07 -8.55
N MET A 208 -12.19 14.61 -7.61
CA MET A 208 -11.71 14.04 -6.34
C MET A 208 -11.39 12.53 -6.44
N GLY A 209 -11.19 11.99 -7.64
CA GLY A 209 -10.93 10.58 -7.86
C GLY A 209 -12.10 9.66 -7.50
N ASN A 210 -13.33 10.15 -7.49
CA ASN A 210 -14.54 9.39 -7.19
C ASN A 210 -15.61 9.56 -8.28
N ALA A 211 -16.66 8.74 -8.23
CA ALA A 211 -17.67 8.70 -9.28
C ALA A 211 -18.51 9.98 -9.37
N GLU A 212 -18.88 10.59 -8.25
CA GLU A 212 -19.73 11.80 -8.23
C GLU A 212 -19.03 12.98 -8.88
N THR A 213 -17.80 13.25 -8.48
CA THR A 213 -17.01 14.36 -9.04
C THR A 213 -16.57 14.06 -10.48
N GLY A 214 -16.30 12.81 -10.82
CA GLY A 214 -16.02 12.38 -12.19
C GLY A 214 -17.22 12.59 -13.12
N GLN A 215 -18.44 12.28 -12.67
CA GLN A 215 -19.66 12.54 -13.42
C GLN A 215 -19.85 14.04 -13.64
N THR A 216 -19.77 14.85 -12.58
CA THR A 216 -19.95 16.31 -12.67
C THR A 216 -18.92 16.96 -13.61
N ALA A 217 -17.65 16.55 -13.47
CA ALA A 217 -16.59 17.04 -14.34
C ALA A 217 -16.85 16.71 -15.82
N MET A 218 -17.28 15.49 -16.11
CA MET A 218 -17.58 15.07 -17.48
C MET A 218 -18.85 15.73 -18.05
N GLU A 219 -19.91 15.94 -17.25
CA GLU A 219 -21.09 16.69 -17.67
C GLU A 219 -20.72 18.11 -18.12
N ASN A 220 -19.85 18.80 -17.35
CA ASN A 220 -19.37 20.13 -17.68
C ASN A 220 -18.52 20.14 -18.96
N LEU A 221 -17.60 19.18 -19.09
CA LEU A 221 -16.73 19.05 -20.28
C LEU A 221 -17.55 18.77 -21.55
N LEU A 222 -18.52 17.85 -21.49
CA LEU A 222 -19.38 17.55 -22.64
C LEU A 222 -20.28 18.74 -23.04
N SER A 223 -20.68 19.57 -22.07
CA SER A 223 -21.44 20.78 -22.34
C SER A 223 -20.60 21.86 -23.04
N ALA A 224 -19.34 22.01 -22.65
CA ALA A 224 -18.42 22.98 -23.23
C ALA A 224 -17.82 22.49 -24.56
N HIS A 225 -17.58 21.20 -24.70
CA HIS A 225 -16.89 20.55 -25.83
C HIS A 225 -17.68 19.33 -26.30
N PRO A 226 -18.76 19.55 -27.07
CA PRO A 226 -19.66 18.46 -27.49
C PRO A 226 -19.03 17.46 -28.47
N ASP A 227 -17.84 17.71 -28.98
CA ASP A 227 -17.09 16.88 -29.89
C ASP A 227 -16.08 15.92 -29.19
N ILE A 228 -15.96 15.96 -27.87
CA ILE A 228 -15.13 15.02 -27.09
C ILE A 228 -15.46 13.59 -27.50
N ASN A 229 -14.41 12.81 -27.83
CA ASN A 229 -14.51 11.42 -28.26
C ASN A 229 -13.50 10.48 -27.58
N VAL A 230 -12.60 11.02 -26.74
CA VAL A 230 -11.67 10.28 -25.88
C VAL A 230 -11.67 10.92 -24.50
N ILE A 231 -11.62 10.11 -23.45
CA ILE A 231 -11.42 10.58 -22.09
C ILE A 231 -10.31 9.81 -21.42
N TYR A 232 -9.36 10.54 -20.86
CA TYR A 232 -8.44 10.05 -19.86
C TYR A 232 -9.03 10.28 -18.47
N THR A 233 -9.00 9.26 -17.61
CA THR A 233 -9.36 9.39 -16.21
C THR A 233 -8.24 8.88 -15.31
N ILE A 234 -8.03 9.59 -14.21
CA ILE A 234 -6.98 9.29 -13.23
C ILE A 234 -7.14 7.90 -12.60
N ASN A 235 -8.37 7.41 -12.43
CA ASN A 235 -8.72 6.14 -11.83
C ASN A 235 -10.11 5.63 -12.27
N GLU A 236 -10.42 4.38 -11.95
CA GLU A 236 -11.68 3.74 -12.33
C GLU A 236 -12.94 4.35 -11.69
N PRO A 237 -12.95 4.79 -10.41
CA PRO A 237 -14.13 5.49 -9.89
C PRO A 237 -14.48 6.74 -10.69
N ALA A 238 -13.51 7.56 -11.07
CA ALA A 238 -13.75 8.72 -11.94
C ALA A 238 -14.26 8.30 -13.32
N ALA A 239 -13.72 7.23 -13.91
CA ALA A 239 -14.19 6.68 -15.19
C ALA A 239 -15.65 6.22 -15.13
N GLN A 240 -16.05 5.55 -14.06
CA GLN A 240 -17.44 5.11 -13.86
C GLN A 240 -18.39 6.32 -13.81
N GLY A 241 -18.03 7.36 -13.07
CA GLY A 241 -18.80 8.61 -13.03
C GLY A 241 -18.89 9.27 -14.39
N ALA A 242 -17.76 9.42 -15.08
CA ALA A 242 -17.71 9.99 -16.42
C ALA A 242 -18.58 9.21 -17.42
N PHE A 243 -18.59 7.89 -17.34
CA PHE A 243 -19.44 7.06 -18.21
C PHE A 243 -20.93 7.33 -18.01
N PHE A 244 -21.41 7.59 -16.79
CA PHE A 244 -22.80 7.97 -16.55
C PHE A 244 -23.16 9.28 -17.27
N ALA A 245 -22.27 10.27 -17.25
CA ALA A 245 -22.45 11.52 -17.99
C ALA A 245 -22.47 11.29 -19.51
N ILE A 246 -21.54 10.50 -20.02
CA ILE A 246 -21.43 10.11 -21.45
C ILE A 246 -22.72 9.43 -21.91
N LYS A 247 -23.20 8.43 -21.15
CA LYS A 247 -24.44 7.70 -21.44
C LYS A 247 -25.68 8.58 -21.43
N LYS A 248 -25.79 9.47 -20.41
CA LYS A 248 -26.88 10.47 -20.31
C LYS A 248 -26.89 11.41 -21.52
N ALA A 249 -25.72 11.85 -21.96
CA ALA A 249 -25.55 12.69 -23.15
C ALA A 249 -25.72 11.94 -24.48
N LYS A 250 -25.87 10.59 -24.46
CA LYS A 250 -25.97 9.71 -25.63
C LYS A 250 -24.79 9.88 -26.58
N ARG A 251 -23.58 9.99 -26.01
CA ARG A 251 -22.33 10.16 -26.77
C ARG A 251 -21.59 8.83 -26.85
N ASP A 252 -20.77 8.70 -27.90
CA ASP A 252 -19.80 7.62 -28.06
C ASP A 252 -18.41 8.21 -27.77
N VAL A 253 -17.83 7.83 -26.65
CA VAL A 253 -16.55 8.35 -26.14
C VAL A 253 -15.70 7.17 -25.68
N LEU A 254 -14.48 7.08 -26.16
CA LEU A 254 -13.49 6.10 -25.73
C LEU A 254 -13.06 6.40 -24.28
N VAL A 255 -13.47 5.55 -23.36
CA VAL A 255 -13.14 5.72 -21.92
C VAL A 255 -11.88 4.95 -21.57
N THR A 256 -10.88 5.64 -21.00
CA THR A 256 -9.63 5.07 -20.53
C THR A 256 -9.42 5.33 -19.06
N SER A 257 -8.77 4.39 -18.36
CA SER A 257 -8.57 4.50 -16.91
C SER A 257 -7.32 3.77 -16.42
N ILE A 258 -7.07 3.90 -15.11
CA ILE A 258 -6.03 3.19 -14.39
C ILE A 258 -6.67 2.64 -13.12
N ASP A 259 -6.35 1.42 -12.71
CA ASP A 259 -6.49 0.76 -11.41
C ASP A 259 -6.47 -0.78 -11.54
N GLY A 260 -7.38 -1.39 -12.31
CA GLY A 260 -7.51 -2.85 -12.43
C GLY A 260 -8.25 -3.49 -11.27
N SER A 261 -9.19 -2.76 -10.64
CA SER A 261 -10.12 -3.34 -9.67
C SER A 261 -11.05 -4.36 -10.32
N CYS A 262 -11.61 -5.29 -9.53
CA CYS A 262 -12.57 -6.26 -10.09
C CYS A 262 -13.82 -5.60 -10.67
N SER A 263 -14.22 -4.41 -10.15
CA SER A 263 -15.31 -3.63 -10.73
C SER A 263 -14.89 -2.97 -12.05
N GLY A 264 -13.69 -2.41 -12.13
CA GLY A 264 -13.17 -1.81 -13.35
C GLY A 264 -12.96 -2.83 -14.47
N VAL A 265 -12.41 -4.00 -14.13
CA VAL A 265 -12.25 -5.09 -15.10
C VAL A 265 -13.61 -5.61 -15.62
N ARG A 266 -14.64 -5.69 -14.74
CA ARG A 266 -16.01 -5.97 -15.23
C ARG A 266 -16.50 -4.91 -16.19
N SER A 267 -16.17 -3.63 -15.93
CA SER A 267 -16.52 -2.54 -16.84
C SER A 267 -15.81 -2.63 -18.21
N ILE A 268 -14.65 -3.29 -18.29
CA ILE A 268 -14.02 -3.66 -19.59
C ILE A 268 -14.89 -4.70 -20.30
N ALA A 269 -15.24 -5.81 -19.60
CA ALA A 269 -16.06 -6.87 -20.17
C ALA A 269 -17.45 -6.40 -20.65
N ASP A 270 -18.02 -5.39 -19.96
CA ASP A 270 -19.31 -4.78 -20.30
C ASP A 270 -19.19 -3.67 -21.37
N GLY A 271 -17.98 -3.33 -21.81
CA GLY A 271 -17.73 -2.25 -22.77
C GLY A 271 -17.93 -0.83 -22.23
N THR A 272 -18.06 -0.66 -20.92
CA THR A 272 -18.20 0.63 -20.23
C THR A 272 -16.88 1.43 -20.23
N ILE A 273 -15.77 0.73 -20.02
CA ILE A 273 -14.39 1.23 -20.09
C ILE A 273 -13.68 0.47 -21.22
N GLY A 274 -13.00 1.17 -22.11
CA GLY A 274 -12.29 0.56 -23.21
C GLY A 274 -11.00 -0.14 -22.78
N ALA A 275 -10.26 0.48 -21.86
CA ALA A 275 -9.07 -0.10 -21.24
C ALA A 275 -8.78 0.49 -19.86
N THR A 276 -8.14 -0.30 -18.99
CA THR A 276 -7.58 0.13 -17.72
C THR A 276 -6.15 -0.40 -17.57
N VAL A 277 -5.28 0.31 -16.87
CA VAL A 277 -3.96 -0.21 -16.50
C VAL A 277 -4.01 -0.69 -15.06
N MET A 278 -3.94 -2.01 -14.90
CA MET A 278 -3.95 -2.67 -13.59
C MET A 278 -2.69 -2.35 -12.80
N GLN A 279 -2.86 -1.94 -11.56
CA GLN A 279 -1.84 -1.89 -10.51
C GLN A 279 -2.07 -3.01 -9.48
N PHE A 280 -1.09 -3.24 -8.60
CA PHE A 280 -1.08 -4.40 -7.72
C PHE A 280 -0.96 -4.03 -6.24
N PRO A 281 -2.02 -3.47 -5.61
CA PRO A 281 -1.97 -3.03 -4.20
C PRO A 281 -1.70 -4.18 -3.22
N ILE A 282 -2.20 -5.38 -3.50
CA ILE A 282 -1.93 -6.56 -2.67
C ILE A 282 -0.43 -6.85 -2.64
N ARG A 283 0.20 -6.95 -3.81
CA ARG A 283 1.65 -7.16 -3.95
C ARG A 283 2.47 -6.04 -3.31
N MET A 284 1.97 -4.80 -3.41
CA MET A 284 2.61 -3.63 -2.83
C MET A 284 2.68 -3.73 -1.30
N GLY A 285 1.57 -4.06 -0.64
CA GLY A 285 1.53 -4.27 0.80
C GLY A 285 2.36 -5.46 1.26
N GLU A 286 2.33 -6.58 0.52
CA GLU A 286 3.18 -7.75 0.80
C GLU A 286 4.66 -7.39 0.75
N MET A 287 5.13 -6.81 -0.36
CA MET A 287 6.53 -6.44 -0.55
C MET A 287 7.03 -5.44 0.50
N ALA A 288 6.21 -4.45 0.87
CA ALA A 288 6.56 -3.46 1.87
C ALA A 288 6.75 -4.09 3.25
N VAL A 289 5.81 -4.92 3.70
CA VAL A 289 5.90 -5.61 5.00
C VAL A 289 7.05 -6.63 5.01
N GLU A 290 7.24 -7.40 3.94
CA GLU A 290 8.37 -8.33 3.83
C GLU A 290 9.72 -7.60 3.90
N ALA A 291 9.83 -6.39 3.33
CA ALA A 291 11.04 -5.60 3.43
C ALA A 291 11.31 -5.14 4.87
N VAL A 292 10.27 -4.73 5.60
CA VAL A 292 10.38 -4.42 7.03
C VAL A 292 10.82 -5.65 7.82
N ILE A 293 10.23 -6.83 7.57
CA ILE A 293 10.60 -8.09 8.22
C ILE A 293 12.07 -8.41 7.96
N ARG A 294 12.52 -8.38 6.71
CA ARG A 294 13.92 -8.63 6.36
C ARG A 294 14.88 -7.66 7.05
N ALA A 295 14.49 -6.41 7.20
CA ALA A 295 15.33 -5.43 7.89
C ALA A 295 15.42 -5.69 9.40
N VAL A 296 14.30 -6.06 10.03
CA VAL A 296 14.22 -6.22 11.48
C VAL A 296 14.79 -7.57 11.95
N GLU A 297 14.55 -8.65 11.19
CA GLU A 297 14.95 -10.00 11.57
C GLU A 297 16.32 -10.40 11.02
N HIS A 298 16.73 -9.84 9.87
CA HIS A 298 17.93 -10.26 9.15
C HIS A 298 18.93 -9.13 8.89
N ASP A 299 18.69 -7.91 9.41
CA ASP A 299 19.50 -6.69 9.18
C ASP A 299 19.71 -6.36 7.67
N VAL A 300 18.76 -6.73 6.83
CA VAL A 300 18.76 -6.42 5.40
C VAL A 300 17.98 -5.14 5.16
N LYS A 301 18.68 -4.00 5.13
CA LYS A 301 18.04 -2.68 4.97
C LYS A 301 17.46 -2.54 3.56
N PRO A 302 16.15 -2.19 3.43
CA PRO A 302 15.56 -1.87 2.15
C PRO A 302 16.12 -0.55 1.62
N SER A 303 16.14 -0.39 0.30
CA SER A 303 16.58 0.88 -0.32
C SER A 303 16.00 1.06 -1.71
N GLY A 304 15.80 2.30 -2.10
CA GLY A 304 15.43 2.67 -3.47
C GLY A 304 13.94 2.48 -3.81
N PHE A 305 13.68 2.51 -5.11
CA PHE A 305 12.34 2.36 -5.69
C PHE A 305 12.09 0.91 -6.13
N HIS A 306 10.96 0.36 -5.75
CA HIS A 306 10.51 -0.98 -6.11
C HIS A 306 9.18 -0.88 -6.87
N ASN A 307 9.26 -1.10 -8.18
CA ASN A 307 8.08 -1.16 -9.05
C ASN A 307 7.27 -2.43 -8.77
N THR A 308 6.00 -2.27 -8.40
CA THR A 308 5.08 -3.39 -8.14
C THR A 308 4.44 -3.95 -9.40
N GLY A 309 4.69 -3.32 -10.54
CA GLY A 309 4.22 -3.75 -11.86
C GLY A 309 2.96 -3.03 -12.34
N THR A 310 2.75 -3.09 -13.67
CA THR A 310 1.56 -2.61 -14.35
C THR A 310 1.19 -3.56 -15.50
N VAL A 311 -0.10 -3.73 -15.76
CA VAL A 311 -0.60 -4.52 -16.90
C VAL A 311 -1.80 -3.81 -17.53
N LEU A 312 -1.73 -3.56 -18.83
CA LEU A 312 -2.90 -3.04 -19.58
C LEU A 312 -3.96 -4.14 -19.73
N ILE A 313 -5.19 -3.84 -19.36
CA ILE A 313 -6.35 -4.73 -19.52
C ILE A 313 -7.31 -4.12 -20.54
N THR A 314 -7.63 -4.89 -21.57
CA THR A 314 -8.60 -4.52 -22.62
C THR A 314 -9.04 -5.74 -23.40
N ASP A 315 -10.30 -5.77 -23.85
CA ASP A 315 -10.81 -6.77 -24.79
C ASP A 315 -10.64 -6.32 -26.26
N HIS A 316 -10.02 -5.15 -26.46
CA HIS A 316 -9.69 -4.59 -27.78
C HIS A 316 -8.17 -4.39 -27.91
N PRO A 317 -7.38 -5.48 -28.05
CA PRO A 317 -5.93 -5.37 -28.15
C PRO A 317 -5.51 -4.60 -29.40
N VAL A 318 -4.43 -3.82 -29.30
CA VAL A 318 -3.87 -3.07 -30.43
C VAL A 318 -2.44 -3.52 -30.70
N ALA A 319 -1.99 -3.41 -31.93
CA ALA A 319 -0.63 -3.79 -32.30
C ALA A 319 0.42 -2.92 -31.60
N GLY A 320 1.47 -3.54 -31.08
CA GLY A 320 2.60 -2.85 -30.44
C GLY A 320 2.37 -2.42 -28.99
N VAL A 321 1.22 -2.74 -28.39
CA VAL A 321 0.96 -2.50 -26.97
C VAL A 321 0.53 -3.81 -26.29
N ASP A 322 1.39 -4.32 -25.41
CA ASP A 322 1.10 -5.56 -24.69
C ASP A 322 -0.08 -5.36 -23.74
N SER A 323 -1.04 -6.29 -23.81
CA SER A 323 -2.24 -6.26 -22.98
C SER A 323 -2.73 -7.66 -22.61
N LYS A 324 -3.60 -7.73 -21.62
CA LYS A 324 -4.38 -8.90 -21.23
C LYS A 324 -5.85 -8.58 -21.42
N ASP A 325 -6.65 -9.64 -21.62
CA ASP A 325 -8.11 -9.53 -21.72
C ASP A 325 -8.78 -9.40 -20.35
N SER A 326 -10.07 -9.07 -20.36
CA SER A 326 -10.87 -8.96 -19.13
C SER A 326 -10.96 -10.28 -18.35
N LYS A 327 -10.87 -11.44 -19.03
CA LYS A 327 -10.88 -12.76 -18.37
C LYS A 327 -9.65 -12.91 -17.47
N TRP A 328 -8.45 -12.66 -18.02
CA TRP A 328 -7.23 -12.66 -17.24
C TRP A 328 -7.30 -11.60 -16.12
N GLY A 329 -7.83 -10.43 -16.45
CA GLY A 329 -8.02 -9.35 -15.49
C GLY A 329 -8.89 -9.78 -14.29
N LEU A 330 -10.01 -10.47 -14.50
CA LEU A 330 -10.90 -10.96 -13.44
C LEU A 330 -10.26 -12.03 -12.55
N GLU A 331 -9.32 -12.80 -13.06
CA GLU A 331 -8.55 -13.77 -12.28
C GLU A 331 -7.52 -13.08 -11.35
N ASN A 332 -7.02 -11.90 -11.74
CA ASN A 332 -5.92 -11.18 -11.08
C ASN A 332 -6.34 -9.87 -10.41
N CYS A 333 -7.59 -9.45 -10.52
CA CYS A 333 -8.09 -8.19 -9.95
C CYS A 333 -8.18 -8.22 -8.42
N TRP A 334 -8.27 -7.05 -7.83
CA TRP A 334 -8.40 -6.79 -6.41
C TRP A 334 -9.70 -6.01 -6.09
N GLY A 335 -10.06 -5.87 -4.81
CA GLY A 335 -11.28 -5.17 -4.41
C GLY A 335 -12.54 -6.00 -4.70
N LYS A 336 -12.51 -7.30 -4.36
CA LYS A 336 -13.66 -8.23 -4.48
C LYS A 336 -14.70 -7.97 -3.43
#